data_7382bf90ffc30057bf97569d4af3ca8d
#
_entry.id   7382bf90ffc30057bf97569d4af3ca8d
#
_cell.length_a   1.000
_cell.length_b   1.000
_cell.length_c   1.000
_cell.angle_alpha   90.00
_cell.angle_beta   90.00
_cell.angle_gamma   90.00
#
_symmetry.space_group_name_H-M   'P 1'
#
loop_
_entity.id
_entity.type
_entity.pdbx_description
1 polymer ?
#
loop_
_entity_poly.entity_id
_entity_poly.type
_entity_poly.pdbx_seq_one_letter_code
_entity_poly.pdbx_strand_id
1 'polypeptide(L)'
;MSGYRLDKGGLLIDRAKEIAFRFDGKTHEGHAGDTLASALLASGQTLFGRSFKYHRPRGLYSAGPEEPNALVELRPGPHQVPNTRATMVELHDGLEANSQNRFPSLGFDLMAVNDRFSRFLSAGFYYKTFMGTGQPVWHFFEHFIRRAAGLGRARHDADPDRYEKTNAFTDVLIVGAGPAGLMAAKAAADAGKRVLVVDENAQAGGRLWDEGGEVDGLPTHEWARAAIADLEARGNVTLLLRTCVYGYYDDNILGASERVSEHKKTPDAFE
;
A
#
# COMPACT_ATOMS: atom_id res chain seq x y z
N MET A 1 -24.99 2.29 -10.23
CA MET A 1 -24.46 3.66 -10.49
C MET A 1 -23.37 3.50 -11.52
N SER A 2 -23.34 4.32 -12.55
CA SER A 2 -22.23 4.32 -13.51
C SER A 2 -20.95 4.72 -12.77
N GLY A 3 -20.03 3.77 -12.60
CA GLY A 3 -18.73 4.03 -12.04
C GLY A 3 -17.84 4.83 -12.99
N TYR A 4 -16.63 5.12 -12.58
CA TYR A 4 -15.61 5.82 -13.38
C TYR A 4 -14.69 4.86 -14.13
N ARG A 5 -15.06 3.58 -14.24
CA ARG A 5 -14.24 2.61 -14.97
C ARG A 5 -14.19 2.93 -16.45
N LEU A 6 -12.98 3.03 -16.98
CA LEU A 6 -12.75 3.19 -18.41
C LEU A 6 -12.99 1.85 -19.13
N ASP A 7 -13.58 1.91 -20.34
CA ASP A 7 -13.80 0.73 -21.17
C ASP A 7 -12.50 0.09 -21.69
N LYS A 8 -11.45 0.90 -21.79
CA LYS A 8 -10.12 0.52 -22.29
C LYS A 8 -9.04 0.99 -21.34
N GLY A 9 -7.86 0.37 -21.39
CA GLY A 9 -6.73 0.64 -20.50
C GLY A 9 -6.71 -0.29 -19.29
N GLY A 10 -5.76 -0.07 -18.36
CA GLY A 10 -5.54 -0.95 -17.23
C GLY A 10 -4.92 -2.29 -17.68
N LEU A 11 -3.66 -2.24 -18.11
CA LEU A 11 -2.93 -3.37 -18.73
C LEU A 11 -2.85 -4.62 -17.84
N LEU A 12 -3.00 -4.45 -16.54
CA LEU A 12 -2.93 -5.52 -15.54
C LEU A 12 -4.31 -6.03 -15.11
N ILE A 13 -5.39 -5.41 -15.57
CA ILE A 13 -6.76 -5.72 -15.16
C ILE A 13 -7.38 -6.80 -16.07
N ASP A 14 -7.73 -7.93 -15.49
CA ASP A 14 -8.49 -8.99 -16.16
C ASP A 14 -10.00 -8.74 -15.97
N ARG A 15 -10.62 -8.08 -16.97
CA ARG A 15 -12.04 -7.73 -16.95
C ARG A 15 -13.00 -8.92 -17.01
N ALA A 16 -12.51 -10.11 -17.33
CA ALA A 16 -13.32 -11.32 -17.32
C ALA A 16 -13.52 -11.91 -15.93
N LYS A 17 -12.69 -11.50 -14.96
CA LYS A 17 -12.74 -11.97 -13.58
C LYS A 17 -13.23 -10.89 -12.64
N GLU A 18 -14.54 -10.89 -12.41
CA GLU A 18 -15.17 -10.00 -11.43
C GLU A 18 -14.84 -10.45 -10.00
N ILE A 19 -14.66 -9.48 -9.12
CA ILE A 19 -14.31 -9.67 -7.70
C ILE A 19 -15.26 -8.81 -6.86
N ALA A 20 -15.93 -9.44 -5.89
CA ALA A 20 -16.74 -8.74 -4.90
C ALA A 20 -15.95 -8.51 -3.61
N PHE A 21 -16.02 -7.29 -3.08
CA PHE A 21 -15.33 -6.91 -1.86
C PHE A 21 -16.16 -5.91 -1.04
N ARG A 22 -15.75 -5.64 0.19
CA ARG A 22 -16.47 -4.71 1.10
C ARG A 22 -15.57 -3.55 1.52
N PHE A 23 -16.16 -2.34 1.50
CA PHE A 23 -15.54 -1.15 2.04
C PHE A 23 -16.54 -0.36 2.89
N ASP A 24 -16.19 -0.05 4.15
CA ASP A 24 -17.09 0.57 5.13
C ASP A 24 -18.46 -0.13 5.23
N GLY A 25 -18.47 -1.46 5.17
CA GLY A 25 -19.66 -2.30 5.22
C GLY A 25 -20.51 -2.35 3.94
N LYS A 26 -20.12 -1.62 2.89
CA LYS A 26 -20.79 -1.64 1.58
C LYS A 26 -20.09 -2.60 0.63
N THR A 27 -20.86 -3.36 -0.15
CA THR A 27 -20.33 -4.21 -1.20
C THR A 27 -20.01 -3.38 -2.44
N HIS A 28 -18.85 -3.65 -3.01
CA HIS A 28 -18.33 -3.08 -4.24
C HIS A 28 -17.89 -4.19 -5.19
N GLU A 29 -17.75 -3.86 -6.46
CA GLU A 29 -17.29 -4.74 -7.52
C GLU A 29 -16.01 -4.17 -8.15
N GLY A 30 -15.07 -5.04 -8.44
CA GLY A 30 -13.83 -4.77 -9.15
C GLY A 30 -13.45 -5.96 -10.02
N HIS A 31 -12.20 -6.00 -10.49
CA HIS A 31 -11.70 -7.08 -11.33
C HIS A 31 -10.35 -7.57 -10.83
N ALA A 32 -9.97 -8.79 -11.21
CA ALA A 32 -8.63 -9.28 -10.92
C ALA A 32 -7.56 -8.36 -11.54
N GLY A 33 -6.51 -8.06 -10.78
CA GLY A 33 -5.48 -7.09 -11.14
C GLY A 33 -5.77 -5.65 -10.71
N ASP A 34 -6.99 -5.36 -10.20
CA ASP A 34 -7.24 -4.11 -9.49
C ASP A 34 -6.50 -4.09 -8.15
N THR A 35 -6.12 -2.89 -7.74
CA THR A 35 -5.88 -2.61 -6.30
C THR A 35 -7.20 -2.22 -5.63
N LEU A 36 -7.26 -2.27 -4.30
CA LEU A 36 -8.41 -1.78 -3.56
C LEU A 36 -8.74 -0.32 -3.95
N ALA A 37 -7.72 0.51 -4.12
CA ALA A 37 -7.88 1.91 -4.52
C ALA A 37 -8.48 2.05 -5.91
N SER A 38 -7.96 1.31 -6.91
CA SER A 38 -8.46 1.39 -8.29
C SER A 38 -9.89 0.87 -8.42
N ALA A 39 -10.22 -0.22 -7.73
CA ALA A 39 -11.58 -0.78 -7.72
C ALA A 39 -12.59 0.17 -7.06
N LEU A 40 -12.24 0.76 -5.92
CA LEU A 40 -13.07 1.75 -5.24
C LEU A 40 -13.31 2.99 -6.12
N LEU A 41 -12.24 3.53 -6.71
CA LEU A 41 -12.36 4.69 -7.62
C LEU A 41 -13.24 4.33 -8.83
N ALA A 42 -13.03 3.18 -9.43
CA ALA A 42 -13.82 2.68 -10.55
C ALA A 42 -15.31 2.51 -10.18
N SER A 43 -15.62 2.12 -8.95
CA SER A 43 -17.00 2.02 -8.45
C SER A 43 -17.62 3.36 -8.05
N GLY A 44 -16.90 4.47 -8.19
CA GLY A 44 -17.38 5.82 -7.89
C GLY A 44 -17.03 6.33 -6.49
N GLN A 45 -16.24 5.61 -5.71
CA GLN A 45 -15.76 6.06 -4.41
C GLN A 45 -14.59 7.01 -4.59
N THR A 46 -14.82 8.31 -4.44
CA THR A 46 -13.79 9.36 -4.59
C THR A 46 -13.22 9.84 -3.27
N LEU A 47 -13.90 9.59 -2.16
CA LEU A 47 -13.51 9.96 -0.82
C LEU A 47 -12.92 8.74 -0.10
N PHE A 48 -11.61 8.78 0.19
CA PHE A 48 -10.87 7.67 0.79
C PHE A 48 -10.51 7.90 2.25
N GLY A 49 -10.33 9.15 2.64
CA GLY A 49 -9.90 9.49 3.98
C GLY A 49 -10.19 10.93 4.35
N ARG A 50 -9.81 11.30 5.56
CA ARG A 50 -9.89 12.65 6.09
C ARG A 50 -8.50 13.11 6.55
N SER A 51 -8.19 14.39 6.41
CA SER A 51 -6.92 14.92 6.91
C SER A 51 -6.87 14.85 8.44
N PHE A 52 -5.67 14.66 9.00
CA PHE A 52 -5.49 14.39 10.42
C PHE A 52 -6.05 15.49 11.33
N LYS A 53 -5.79 16.74 11.01
CA LYS A 53 -6.09 17.86 11.90
C LYS A 53 -7.44 18.50 11.63
N TYR A 54 -7.75 18.74 10.37
CA TYR A 54 -8.94 19.47 9.98
C TYR A 54 -10.07 18.57 9.46
N HIS A 55 -9.81 17.29 9.32
CA HIS A 55 -10.77 16.32 8.77
C HIS A 55 -11.35 16.71 7.40
N ARG A 56 -10.56 17.43 6.60
CA ARG A 56 -10.90 17.78 5.23
C ARG A 56 -10.97 16.52 4.37
N PRO A 57 -11.93 16.45 3.43
CA PRO A 57 -12.04 15.32 2.52
C PRO A 57 -10.73 15.08 1.75
N ARG A 58 -10.34 13.80 1.60
CA ARG A 58 -9.16 13.37 0.86
C ARG A 58 -9.51 12.25 -0.11
N GLY A 59 -9.15 12.46 -1.38
CA GLY A 59 -9.15 11.42 -2.42
C GLY A 59 -7.79 10.79 -2.58
N LEU A 60 -7.60 10.04 -3.66
CA LEU A 60 -6.30 9.51 -4.08
C LEU A 60 -5.42 10.63 -4.62
N TYR A 61 -4.16 10.60 -4.29
CA TYR A 61 -3.13 11.50 -4.79
C TYR A 61 -2.21 10.80 -5.80
N SER A 62 -1.90 9.54 -5.55
CA SER A 62 -1.01 8.73 -6.40
C SER A 62 -1.56 7.31 -6.59
N ALA A 63 -0.89 6.51 -7.43
CA ALA A 63 -1.26 5.14 -7.72
C ALA A 63 -0.41 4.09 -6.99
N GLY A 64 0.66 4.50 -6.33
CA GLY A 64 1.69 3.61 -5.76
C GLY A 64 1.90 3.75 -4.26
N PRO A 65 3.08 3.34 -3.78
CA PRO A 65 3.44 3.37 -2.36
C PRO A 65 3.57 4.79 -1.78
N GLU A 66 3.69 5.80 -2.61
CA GLU A 66 3.74 7.20 -2.23
C GLU A 66 2.37 7.80 -1.86
N GLU A 67 1.26 7.03 -1.92
CA GLU A 67 -0.09 7.50 -1.59
C GLU A 67 -0.22 7.90 -0.10
N PRO A 68 -0.46 9.19 0.21
CA PRO A 68 -0.50 9.65 1.58
C PRO A 68 -1.90 9.66 2.22
N ASN A 69 -2.96 9.58 1.44
CA ASN A 69 -4.32 9.88 1.90
C ASN A 69 -5.21 8.65 2.07
N ALA A 70 -5.00 7.62 1.26
CA ALA A 70 -5.85 6.43 1.23
C ALA A 70 -5.34 5.35 2.18
N LEU A 71 -5.18 5.70 3.45
CA LEU A 71 -4.86 4.75 4.51
C LEU A 71 -6.15 4.08 4.98
N VAL A 72 -6.17 2.76 4.94
CA VAL A 72 -7.29 1.92 5.32
C VAL A 72 -6.90 0.89 6.37
N GLU A 73 -7.90 0.36 7.03
CA GLU A 73 -7.80 -0.80 7.89
C GLU A 73 -8.26 -2.03 7.11
N LEU A 74 -7.42 -3.03 7.04
CA LEU A 74 -7.72 -4.30 6.40
C LEU A 74 -8.16 -5.34 7.41
N ARG A 75 -8.93 -6.34 6.94
CA ARG A 75 -9.27 -7.57 7.67
C ARG A 75 -9.79 -7.27 9.08
N PRO A 76 -10.96 -6.60 9.24
CA PRO A 76 -11.50 -6.29 10.55
C PRO A 76 -11.61 -7.55 11.41
N GLY A 77 -11.25 -7.44 12.70
CA GLY A 77 -11.24 -8.57 13.63
C GLY A 77 -9.83 -9.08 13.97
N PRO A 78 -9.63 -10.40 14.12
CA PRO A 78 -8.36 -10.98 14.57
C PRO A 78 -7.14 -10.68 13.73
N HIS A 79 -7.30 -10.49 12.46
CA HIS A 79 -6.23 -10.24 11.48
C HIS A 79 -6.13 -8.77 11.06
N GLN A 80 -6.63 -7.86 11.86
CA GLN A 80 -6.69 -6.44 11.54
C GLN A 80 -5.31 -5.82 11.30
N VAL A 81 -5.13 -5.19 10.14
CA VAL A 81 -3.93 -4.41 9.78
C VAL A 81 -4.33 -2.96 9.51
N PRO A 82 -4.00 -2.03 10.41
CA PRO A 82 -4.27 -0.61 10.21
C PRO A 82 -3.21 0.05 9.32
N ASN A 83 -3.53 1.26 8.84
CA ASN A 83 -2.63 2.15 8.12
C ASN A 83 -2.06 1.58 6.82
N THR A 84 -2.78 0.66 6.19
CA THR A 84 -2.39 0.10 4.90
C THR A 84 -2.79 1.02 3.76
N ARG A 85 -1.91 1.26 2.82
CA ARG A 85 -2.22 2.06 1.63
C ARG A 85 -3.11 1.27 0.69
N ALA A 86 -4.29 1.76 0.40
CA ALA A 86 -5.24 1.08 -0.49
C ALA A 86 -4.70 0.85 -1.91
N THR A 87 -3.72 1.65 -2.33
CA THR A 87 -3.01 1.51 -3.61
C THR A 87 -2.08 0.31 -3.67
N MET A 88 -1.68 -0.23 -2.50
CA MET A 88 -0.77 -1.37 -2.38
C MET A 88 -1.49 -2.68 -2.04
N VAL A 89 -2.82 -2.64 -1.92
CA VAL A 89 -3.64 -3.80 -1.60
C VAL A 89 -4.16 -4.42 -2.89
N GLU A 90 -3.74 -5.63 -3.17
CA GLU A 90 -4.29 -6.41 -4.29
C GLU A 90 -5.74 -6.80 -3.99
N LEU A 91 -6.61 -6.62 -4.97
CA LEU A 91 -8.01 -6.99 -4.83
C LEU A 91 -8.18 -8.50 -4.92
N HIS A 92 -8.85 -9.08 -3.94
CA HIS A 92 -9.28 -10.47 -3.94
C HIS A 92 -10.73 -10.62 -3.48
N ASP A 93 -11.37 -11.72 -3.86
CA ASP A 93 -12.75 -11.97 -3.48
C ASP A 93 -12.92 -12.09 -1.96
N GLY A 94 -13.90 -11.34 -1.44
CA GLY A 94 -14.19 -11.28 -0.01
C GLY A 94 -13.27 -10.35 0.79
N LEU A 95 -12.41 -9.55 0.15
CA LEU A 95 -11.62 -8.52 0.85
C LEU A 95 -12.54 -7.60 1.65
N GLU A 96 -12.20 -7.37 2.91
CA GLU A 96 -12.86 -6.39 3.77
C GLU A 96 -11.87 -5.31 4.20
N ALA A 97 -12.29 -4.04 3.99
CA ALA A 97 -11.53 -2.88 4.40
C ALA A 97 -12.43 -1.79 4.97
N ASN A 98 -11.87 -0.98 5.86
CA ASN A 98 -12.54 0.16 6.43
C ASN A 98 -11.70 1.42 6.28
N SER A 99 -12.37 2.56 6.09
CA SER A 99 -11.72 3.86 6.17
C SER A 99 -11.34 4.19 7.61
N GLN A 100 -10.29 4.97 7.76
CA GLN A 100 -9.80 5.45 9.05
C GLN A 100 -10.11 6.93 9.24
N ASN A 101 -9.74 7.48 10.40
CA ASN A 101 -9.83 8.92 10.71
C ASN A 101 -11.18 9.56 10.40
N ARG A 102 -12.26 8.98 10.90
CA ARG A 102 -13.62 9.48 10.73
C ARG A 102 -14.48 9.23 11.95
N PHE A 103 -15.52 10.06 12.15
CA PHE A 103 -16.56 9.83 13.16
C PHE A 103 -17.85 10.56 12.79
N PRO A 104 -19.00 9.88 12.65
CA PRO A 104 -19.20 8.43 12.66
C PRO A 104 -18.89 7.76 11.31
N SER A 105 -18.89 8.51 10.20
CA SER A 105 -18.66 7.94 8.86
C SER A 105 -17.75 8.82 8.00
N LEU A 106 -17.25 8.26 6.92
CA LEU A 106 -16.37 8.96 5.99
C LEU A 106 -17.11 10.12 5.28
N GLY A 107 -18.37 9.92 4.90
CA GLY A 107 -19.19 10.92 4.24
C GLY A 107 -19.68 12.02 5.18
N PHE A 108 -20.02 11.65 6.44
CA PHE A 108 -20.45 12.59 7.48
C PHE A 108 -19.53 12.45 8.69
N ASP A 109 -18.64 13.42 8.85
CA ASP A 109 -17.63 13.42 9.89
C ASP A 109 -17.78 14.63 10.81
N LEU A 110 -18.16 14.38 12.06
CA LEU A 110 -18.35 15.43 13.07
C LEU A 110 -17.04 16.17 13.39
N MET A 111 -15.88 15.49 13.27
CA MET A 111 -14.59 16.12 13.50
C MET A 111 -14.22 17.15 12.42
N ALA A 112 -14.93 17.18 11.29
CA ALA A 112 -14.76 18.21 10.27
C ALA A 112 -15.06 19.63 10.77
N VAL A 113 -15.72 19.76 11.92
CA VAL A 113 -15.90 21.06 12.61
C VAL A 113 -14.55 21.73 12.91
N ASN A 114 -13.47 20.97 13.07
CA ASN A 114 -12.12 21.51 13.29
C ASN A 114 -11.66 22.43 12.15
N ASP A 115 -12.18 22.24 10.95
CA ASP A 115 -11.82 23.12 9.82
C ASP A 115 -12.33 24.54 10.00
N ARG A 116 -13.48 24.75 10.64
CA ARG A 116 -14.00 26.09 10.95
C ARG A 116 -13.16 26.82 11.98
N PHE A 117 -12.40 26.10 12.80
CA PHE A 117 -11.49 26.62 13.80
C PHE A 117 -10.03 26.60 13.33
N SER A 118 -9.78 26.40 12.03
CA SER A 118 -8.45 26.24 11.45
C SER A 118 -7.49 27.38 11.77
N ARG A 119 -8.00 28.63 11.85
CA ARG A 119 -7.19 29.82 12.23
C ARG A 119 -6.58 29.72 13.64
N PHE A 120 -7.21 28.97 14.56
CA PHE A 120 -6.73 28.76 15.92
C PHE A 120 -5.85 27.52 16.03
N LEU A 121 -5.93 26.64 15.06
CA LEU A 121 -5.19 25.38 14.99
C LEU A 121 -4.01 25.48 14.01
N SER A 122 -3.20 26.56 14.11
CA SER A 122 -2.02 26.75 13.27
C SER A 122 -0.99 25.63 13.46
N ALA A 123 0.05 25.58 12.60
CA ALA A 123 1.13 24.62 12.76
C ALA A 123 1.77 24.76 14.15
N GLY A 124 1.99 23.62 14.82
CA GLY A 124 2.57 23.61 16.15
C GLY A 124 1.65 24.12 17.28
N PHE A 125 0.35 24.31 17.02
CA PHE A 125 -0.60 24.82 18.04
C PHE A 125 -0.57 24.01 19.35
N TYR A 126 -0.36 22.70 19.27
CA TYR A 126 -0.33 21.81 20.43
C TYR A 126 0.87 22.10 21.36
N TYR A 127 2.01 22.52 20.84
CA TYR A 127 3.13 22.97 21.68
C TYR A 127 2.83 24.25 22.45
N LYS A 128 2.02 25.14 21.88
CA LYS A 128 1.66 26.40 22.53
C LYS A 128 0.46 26.27 23.44
N THR A 129 -0.53 25.49 23.06
CA THR A 129 -1.84 25.41 23.74
C THR A 129 -1.87 24.35 24.85
N PHE A 130 -1.20 23.21 24.64
CA PHE A 130 -1.32 22.05 25.55
C PHE A 130 -0.08 21.75 26.37
N MET A 131 1.00 22.48 26.20
CA MET A 131 2.23 22.33 27.02
C MET A 131 2.14 23.08 28.36
N GLY A 132 1.25 24.03 28.49
CA GLY A 132 0.85 24.75 29.70
C GLY A 132 1.90 24.82 30.82
N THR A 133 1.52 24.36 32.01
CA THR A 133 2.32 24.40 33.24
C THR A 133 3.16 23.13 33.48
N GLY A 134 3.43 22.34 32.46
CA GLY A 134 4.36 21.20 32.58
C GLY A 134 3.87 19.88 32.02
N GLN A 135 4.70 18.84 32.20
CA GLN A 135 4.49 17.51 31.64
C GLN A 135 3.14 16.86 31.98
N PRO A 136 2.54 16.99 33.18
CA PRO A 136 1.25 16.36 33.46
C PRO A 136 0.12 16.86 32.57
N VAL A 137 0.12 18.17 32.25
CA VAL A 137 -0.87 18.78 31.37
C VAL A 137 -0.72 18.27 29.96
N TRP A 138 0.52 18.16 29.47
CA TRP A 138 0.81 17.55 28.17
C TRP A 138 0.30 16.12 28.09
N HIS A 139 0.65 15.25 29.04
CA HIS A 139 0.25 13.84 29.04
C HIS A 139 -1.28 13.67 29.02
N PHE A 140 -2.00 14.55 29.71
CA PHE A 140 -3.45 14.54 29.65
C PHE A 140 -3.97 14.83 28.23
N PHE A 141 -3.49 15.90 27.60
CA PHE A 141 -3.92 16.28 26.24
C PHE A 141 -3.34 15.37 25.16
N GLU A 142 -2.13 14.85 25.33
CA GLU A 142 -1.50 13.93 24.39
C GLU A 142 -2.40 12.74 24.04
N HIS A 143 -3.09 12.20 25.01
CA HIS A 143 -4.02 11.10 24.80
C HIS A 143 -5.12 11.44 23.79
N PHE A 144 -5.70 12.61 23.89
CA PHE A 144 -6.73 13.09 22.96
C PHE A 144 -6.15 13.44 21.60
N ILE A 145 -4.99 14.10 21.58
CA ILE A 145 -4.30 14.47 20.34
C ILE A 145 -3.91 13.23 19.56
N ARG A 146 -3.33 12.25 20.22
CA ARG A 146 -2.95 10.97 19.61
C ARG A 146 -4.16 10.23 19.04
N ARG A 147 -5.26 10.22 19.78
CA ARG A 147 -6.53 9.63 19.32
C ARG A 147 -7.13 10.37 18.12
N ALA A 148 -6.95 11.69 18.06
CA ALA A 148 -7.43 12.53 16.96
C ALA A 148 -6.44 12.61 15.77
N ALA A 149 -5.25 12.01 15.89
CA ALA A 149 -4.25 12.03 14.83
C ALA A 149 -4.62 11.18 13.59
N GLY A 150 -5.69 10.41 13.68
CA GLY A 150 -6.29 9.74 12.53
C GLY A 150 -5.58 8.50 12.02
N LEU A 151 -4.52 8.10 12.68
CA LEU A 151 -3.90 6.80 12.45
C LEU A 151 -4.77 5.69 13.04
N GLY A 152 -4.79 4.53 12.37
CA GLY A 152 -5.47 3.35 12.86
C GLY A 152 -4.90 2.85 14.18
N ARG A 153 -5.64 2.00 14.86
CA ARG A 153 -5.25 1.44 16.15
C ARG A 153 -4.66 0.06 15.96
N ALA A 154 -3.50 -0.16 16.54
CA ALA A 154 -2.96 -1.50 16.68
C ALA A 154 -3.89 -2.34 17.56
N ARG A 155 -4.00 -3.61 17.27
CA ARG A 155 -4.69 -4.56 18.14
C ARG A 155 -3.92 -4.79 19.44
N HIS A 156 -4.67 -5.13 20.46
CA HIS A 156 -4.12 -5.54 21.77
C HIS A 156 -4.19 -7.05 21.97
N ASP A 157 -4.97 -7.76 21.14
CA ASP A 157 -5.05 -9.22 21.19
C ASP A 157 -3.81 -9.86 20.57
N ALA A 158 -3.59 -11.14 20.91
CA ALA A 158 -2.51 -11.91 20.30
C ALA A 158 -2.69 -11.98 18.78
N ASP A 159 -1.60 -11.83 18.08
CA ASP A 159 -1.59 -11.99 16.63
C ASP A 159 -1.83 -13.47 16.27
N PRO A 160 -2.89 -13.79 15.53
CA PRO A 160 -3.17 -15.15 15.13
C PRO A 160 -2.38 -15.59 13.89
N ASP A 161 -1.74 -14.66 13.18
CA ASP A 161 -0.99 -14.92 11.97
C ASP A 161 0.31 -15.67 12.28
N ARG A 162 0.72 -16.51 11.37
CA ARG A 162 1.94 -17.32 11.49
C ARG A 162 2.98 -16.82 10.51
N TYR A 163 4.20 -16.65 10.99
CA TYR A 163 5.31 -16.12 10.21
C TYR A 163 6.43 -17.15 10.08
N GLU A 164 6.91 -17.35 8.87
CA GLU A 164 8.13 -18.10 8.61
C GLU A 164 9.34 -17.16 8.58
N LYS A 165 10.47 -17.65 9.09
CA LYS A 165 11.74 -16.91 9.03
C LYS A 165 12.73 -17.69 8.17
N THR A 166 13.16 -17.08 7.08
CA THR A 166 14.13 -17.67 6.16
C THR A 166 15.33 -16.76 5.97
N ASN A 167 16.44 -17.34 5.50
CA ASN A 167 17.63 -16.59 5.13
C ASN A 167 17.91 -16.82 3.65
N ALA A 168 18.13 -15.75 2.91
CA ALA A 168 18.56 -15.79 1.52
C ALA A 168 19.99 -15.23 1.40
N PHE A 169 20.82 -15.88 0.58
CA PHE A 169 22.20 -15.46 0.32
C PHE A 169 22.37 -15.20 -1.17
N THR A 170 22.88 -14.03 -1.49
CA THR A 170 23.06 -13.59 -2.88
C THR A 170 24.35 -12.79 -3.01
N ASP A 171 24.89 -12.67 -4.22
CA ASP A 171 26.07 -11.83 -4.50
C ASP A 171 25.63 -10.37 -4.70
N VAL A 172 24.43 -10.16 -5.27
CA VAL A 172 23.84 -8.85 -5.52
C VAL A 172 22.38 -8.87 -5.14
N LEU A 173 22.00 -8.02 -4.19
CA LEU A 173 20.60 -7.73 -3.86
C LEU A 173 20.21 -6.42 -4.54
N ILE A 174 19.05 -6.42 -5.21
CA ILE A 174 18.47 -5.26 -5.85
C ILE A 174 17.11 -5.01 -5.20
N VAL A 175 16.92 -3.81 -4.66
CA VAL A 175 15.68 -3.37 -4.03
C VAL A 175 14.93 -2.47 -5.01
N GLY A 176 13.77 -2.96 -5.45
CA GLY A 176 12.93 -2.34 -6.47
C GLY A 176 13.13 -2.94 -7.86
N ALA A 177 12.06 -3.51 -8.42
CA ALA A 177 12.03 -4.12 -9.74
C ALA A 177 11.46 -3.17 -10.83
N GLY A 178 11.64 -1.85 -10.66
CA GLY A 178 11.37 -0.87 -11.70
C GLY A 178 12.42 -0.92 -12.83
N PRO A 179 12.36 -0.01 -13.83
CA PRO A 179 13.26 -0.06 -14.98
C PRO A 179 14.75 -0.11 -14.62
N ALA A 180 15.18 0.70 -13.65
CA ALA A 180 16.55 0.71 -13.18
C ALA A 180 16.96 -0.61 -12.52
N GLY A 181 16.06 -1.19 -11.68
CA GLY A 181 16.31 -2.47 -11.02
C GLY A 181 16.37 -3.64 -12.00
N LEU A 182 15.48 -3.67 -12.99
CA LEU A 182 15.50 -4.70 -14.04
C LEU A 182 16.80 -4.65 -14.85
N MET A 183 17.27 -3.45 -15.22
CA MET A 183 18.55 -3.30 -15.92
C MET A 183 19.75 -3.68 -15.06
N ALA A 184 19.75 -3.30 -13.78
CA ALA A 184 20.80 -3.68 -12.84
C ALA A 184 20.84 -5.21 -12.65
N ALA A 185 19.66 -5.84 -12.54
CA ALA A 185 19.54 -7.30 -12.43
C ALA A 185 20.12 -8.01 -13.66
N LYS A 186 19.77 -7.52 -14.85
CA LYS A 186 20.30 -8.06 -16.10
C LYS A 186 21.82 -7.95 -16.14
N ALA A 187 22.37 -6.77 -15.86
CA ALA A 187 23.83 -6.56 -15.88
C ALA A 187 24.57 -7.45 -14.87
N ALA A 188 24.05 -7.59 -13.66
CA ALA A 188 24.65 -8.47 -12.65
C ALA A 188 24.55 -9.95 -13.03
N ALA A 189 23.40 -10.36 -13.59
CA ALA A 189 23.20 -11.73 -14.04
C ALA A 189 24.08 -12.09 -15.23
N ASP A 190 24.25 -11.16 -16.19
CA ASP A 190 25.19 -11.33 -17.34
C ASP A 190 26.63 -11.46 -16.86
N ALA A 191 27.02 -10.85 -15.75
CA ALA A 191 28.31 -11.00 -15.09
C ALA A 191 28.44 -12.30 -14.26
N GLY A 192 27.47 -13.21 -14.35
CA GLY A 192 27.48 -14.51 -13.68
C GLY A 192 27.24 -14.44 -12.17
N LYS A 193 26.69 -13.33 -11.64
CA LYS A 193 26.38 -13.18 -10.22
C LYS A 193 25.06 -13.85 -9.87
N ARG A 194 24.94 -14.33 -8.64
CA ARG A 194 23.64 -14.69 -8.05
C ARG A 194 22.92 -13.40 -7.69
N VAL A 195 21.75 -13.19 -8.26
CA VAL A 195 20.99 -11.95 -8.12
C VAL A 195 19.66 -12.25 -7.43
N LEU A 196 19.37 -11.47 -6.39
CA LEU A 196 18.06 -11.42 -5.76
C LEU A 196 17.45 -10.04 -6.01
N VAL A 197 16.31 -10.00 -6.67
CA VAL A 197 15.54 -8.77 -6.88
C VAL A 197 14.31 -8.82 -5.99
N VAL A 198 14.09 -7.79 -5.19
CA VAL A 198 12.92 -7.69 -4.31
C VAL A 198 12.11 -6.45 -4.67
N ASP A 199 10.78 -6.58 -4.67
CA ASP A 199 9.85 -5.46 -4.90
C ASP A 199 8.62 -5.59 -4.01
N GLU A 200 8.14 -4.47 -3.46
CA GLU A 200 6.95 -4.45 -2.61
C GLU A 200 5.63 -4.62 -3.39
N ASN A 201 5.66 -4.39 -4.70
CA ASN A 201 4.51 -4.57 -5.57
C ASN A 201 4.29 -6.04 -5.94
N ALA A 202 3.06 -6.36 -6.35
CA ALA A 202 2.68 -7.67 -6.86
C ALA A 202 3.32 -8.01 -8.20
N GLN A 203 3.78 -7.00 -8.94
CA GLN A 203 4.38 -7.15 -10.26
C GLN A 203 5.63 -6.30 -10.39
N ALA A 204 6.66 -6.88 -11.02
CA ALA A 204 7.84 -6.15 -11.44
C ALA A 204 7.50 -5.20 -12.61
N GLY A 205 8.35 -4.20 -12.85
CA GLY A 205 8.21 -3.22 -13.93
C GLY A 205 7.95 -1.80 -13.44
N GLY A 206 7.43 -1.63 -12.22
CA GLY A 206 7.18 -0.32 -11.64
C GLY A 206 6.32 0.56 -12.56
N ARG A 207 6.75 1.80 -12.81
CA ARG A 207 6.03 2.78 -13.63
C ARG A 207 5.96 2.45 -15.14
N LEU A 208 6.67 1.45 -15.61
CA LEU A 208 6.59 1.03 -17.03
C LEU A 208 5.18 0.53 -17.42
N TRP A 209 4.34 0.19 -16.44
CA TRP A 209 2.95 -0.20 -16.67
C TRP A 209 2.00 0.99 -16.86
N ASP A 210 2.33 2.14 -16.29
CA ASP A 210 1.46 3.31 -16.21
C ASP A 210 1.93 4.46 -17.11
N GLU A 211 3.24 4.57 -17.31
CA GLU A 211 3.84 5.61 -18.12
C GLU A 211 3.85 5.21 -19.60
N GLY A 212 3.34 6.09 -20.44
CA GLY A 212 3.47 5.94 -21.89
C GLY A 212 4.90 6.24 -22.35
N GLY A 213 5.24 5.77 -23.54
CA GLY A 213 6.55 5.98 -24.15
C GLY A 213 7.14 4.69 -24.68
N GLU A 214 8.42 4.75 -25.02
CA GLU A 214 9.17 3.65 -25.58
C GLU A 214 10.53 3.49 -24.88
N VAL A 215 10.97 2.25 -24.74
CA VAL A 215 12.32 1.87 -24.31
C VAL A 215 12.85 0.92 -25.38
N ASP A 216 14.01 1.22 -25.93
CA ASP A 216 14.65 0.43 -27.01
C ASP A 216 13.73 0.16 -28.22
N GLY A 217 12.85 1.13 -28.54
CA GLY A 217 11.88 1.02 -29.66
C GLY A 217 10.66 0.14 -29.38
N LEU A 218 10.46 -0.29 -28.14
CA LEU A 218 9.28 -1.02 -27.69
C LEU A 218 8.43 -0.14 -26.75
N PRO A 219 7.09 -0.26 -26.79
CA PRO A 219 6.24 0.32 -25.74
C PRO A 219 6.72 -0.10 -24.35
N THR A 220 6.70 0.83 -23.37
CA THR A 220 7.26 0.61 -22.02
C THR A 220 6.81 -0.71 -21.39
N HIS A 221 5.53 -1.04 -21.50
CA HIS A 221 4.96 -2.26 -20.92
C HIS A 221 5.38 -3.54 -21.66
N GLU A 222 5.63 -3.48 -22.97
CA GLU A 222 6.16 -4.63 -23.73
C GLU A 222 7.63 -4.87 -23.41
N TRP A 223 8.40 -3.79 -23.29
CA TRP A 223 9.78 -3.88 -22.81
C TRP A 223 9.85 -4.47 -21.41
N ALA A 224 8.97 -4.03 -20.48
CA ALA A 224 8.90 -4.57 -19.13
C ALA A 224 8.64 -6.08 -19.15
N ARG A 225 7.63 -6.52 -19.91
CA ARG A 225 7.33 -7.97 -20.06
C ARG A 225 8.52 -8.77 -20.55
N ALA A 226 9.20 -8.25 -21.58
CA ALA A 226 10.35 -8.93 -22.14
C ALA A 226 11.53 -9.01 -21.15
N ALA A 227 11.81 -7.91 -20.45
CA ALA A 227 12.89 -7.85 -19.45
C ALA A 227 12.60 -8.77 -18.23
N ILE A 228 11.36 -8.81 -17.75
CA ILE A 228 10.95 -9.70 -16.65
C ILE A 228 11.07 -11.16 -17.09
N ALA A 229 10.54 -11.52 -18.26
CA ALA A 229 10.62 -12.89 -18.78
C ALA A 229 12.06 -13.35 -18.99
N ASP A 230 12.96 -12.48 -19.47
CA ASP A 230 14.38 -12.77 -19.59
C ASP A 230 15.01 -13.07 -18.22
N LEU A 231 14.71 -12.27 -17.20
CA LEU A 231 15.24 -12.46 -15.85
C LEU A 231 14.70 -13.73 -15.18
N GLU A 232 13.39 -14.01 -15.33
CA GLU A 232 12.76 -15.22 -14.79
C GLU A 232 13.31 -16.52 -15.42
N ALA A 233 13.72 -16.47 -16.67
CA ALA A 233 14.31 -17.61 -17.36
C ALA A 233 15.74 -17.93 -16.90
N ARG A 234 16.38 -17.04 -16.13
CA ARG A 234 17.79 -17.18 -15.73
C ARG A 234 17.90 -17.96 -14.42
N GLY A 235 18.70 -19.01 -14.41
CA GLY A 235 18.93 -19.83 -13.21
C GLY A 235 19.71 -19.15 -12.08
N ASN A 236 20.30 -17.97 -12.33
CA ASN A 236 21.05 -17.19 -11.36
C ASN A 236 20.31 -15.94 -10.87
N VAL A 237 19.04 -15.78 -11.22
CA VAL A 237 18.17 -14.67 -10.78
C VAL A 237 16.97 -15.21 -10.01
N THR A 238 16.65 -14.57 -8.91
CA THR A 238 15.42 -14.82 -8.14
C THR A 238 14.67 -13.49 -7.99
N LEU A 239 13.38 -13.48 -8.32
CA LEU A 239 12.49 -12.34 -8.09
C LEU A 239 11.58 -12.68 -6.90
N LEU A 240 11.60 -11.82 -5.86
CA LEU A 240 10.67 -11.85 -4.76
C LEU A 240 9.78 -10.60 -4.83
N LEU A 241 8.58 -10.78 -5.33
CA LEU A 241 7.55 -9.74 -5.38
C LEU A 241 6.79 -9.72 -4.05
N ARG A 242 5.99 -8.69 -3.81
CA ARG A 242 5.27 -8.46 -2.53
C ARG A 242 6.22 -8.41 -1.33
N THR A 243 7.48 -8.07 -1.57
CA THR A 243 8.55 -8.12 -0.56
C THR A 243 9.05 -6.72 -0.25
N CYS A 244 8.79 -6.26 0.95
CA CYS A 244 9.26 -4.96 1.43
C CYS A 244 10.57 -5.10 2.20
N VAL A 245 11.62 -4.43 1.76
CA VAL A 245 12.87 -4.29 2.53
C VAL A 245 12.71 -3.15 3.53
N TYR A 246 12.73 -3.45 4.82
CA TYR A 246 12.48 -2.49 5.90
C TYR A 246 13.72 -2.06 6.66
N GLY A 247 14.86 -2.69 6.44
CA GLY A 247 16.10 -2.33 7.15
C GLY A 247 17.36 -2.81 6.45
N TYR A 248 18.43 -2.02 6.63
CA TYR A 248 19.79 -2.34 6.24
C TYR A 248 20.67 -2.23 7.47
N TYR A 249 21.37 -3.30 7.79
CA TYR A 249 22.13 -3.47 9.04
C TYR A 249 23.60 -3.74 8.71
N ASP A 250 24.42 -3.83 9.78
CA ASP A 250 25.84 -4.16 9.68
C ASP A 250 26.05 -5.48 8.91
N ASP A 251 27.24 -5.66 8.34
CA ASP A 251 27.66 -6.84 7.59
C ASP A 251 26.80 -7.14 6.33
N ASN A 252 26.19 -6.11 5.74
CA ASN A 252 25.32 -6.23 4.57
C ASN A 252 24.09 -7.13 4.81
N ILE A 253 23.58 -7.15 6.02
CA ILE A 253 22.32 -7.81 6.35
C ILE A 253 21.17 -6.88 6.04
N LEU A 254 20.18 -7.37 5.28
CA LEU A 254 18.93 -6.65 5.05
C LEU A 254 17.77 -7.44 5.64
N GLY A 255 16.87 -6.73 6.30
CA GLY A 255 15.60 -7.28 6.75
C GLY A 255 14.53 -7.05 5.69
N ALA A 256 13.80 -8.10 5.34
CA ALA A 256 12.68 -8.02 4.41
C ALA A 256 11.46 -8.77 4.94
N SER A 257 10.28 -8.37 4.50
CA SER A 257 9.01 -9.03 4.80
C SER A 257 8.29 -9.30 3.48
N GLU A 258 8.01 -10.56 3.21
CA GLU A 258 7.25 -11.03 2.06
C GLU A 258 5.80 -11.31 2.48
N ARG A 259 4.83 -10.80 1.72
CA ARG A 259 3.41 -11.09 1.89
C ARG A 259 3.04 -12.31 1.05
N VAL A 260 2.94 -13.47 1.67
CA VAL A 260 2.70 -14.75 0.95
C VAL A 260 1.22 -15.07 0.78
N SER A 261 0.35 -14.61 1.65
CA SER A 261 -1.06 -14.99 1.61
C SER A 261 -2.08 -13.85 1.78
N GLU A 262 -1.66 -12.64 2.14
CA GLU A 262 -2.56 -11.49 2.34
C GLU A 262 -3.41 -11.12 1.11
N HIS A 263 -2.95 -11.47 -0.08
CA HIS A 263 -3.64 -11.25 -1.36
C HIS A 263 -4.59 -12.40 -1.74
N LYS A 264 -4.78 -13.37 -0.87
CA LYS A 264 -5.61 -14.57 -1.12
C LYS A 264 -6.84 -14.55 -0.23
N LYS A 265 -7.96 -15.05 -0.77
CA LYS A 265 -9.19 -15.25 -0.01
C LYS A 265 -9.01 -16.23 1.17
N THR A 266 -8.26 -17.27 0.95
CA THR A 266 -7.91 -18.26 1.97
C THR A 266 -6.41 -18.16 2.22
N PRO A 267 -6.00 -17.72 3.41
CA PRO A 267 -4.60 -17.67 3.77
C PRO A 267 -3.94 -19.04 3.71
N ASP A 268 -2.67 -19.05 3.35
CA ASP A 268 -1.82 -20.23 3.46
C ASP A 268 -1.46 -20.53 4.94
N ALA A 269 -0.60 -21.50 5.18
CA ALA A 269 -0.17 -21.82 6.53
C ALA A 269 0.65 -20.70 7.19
N PHE A 270 1.23 -19.80 6.38
CA PHE A 270 2.02 -18.65 6.80
C PHE A 270 1.56 -17.37 6.10
N GLU A 271 1.72 -16.24 6.78
CA GLU A 271 1.44 -14.89 6.28
C GLU A 271 2.71 -14.15 5.79
#